data_2ac22a3e6cea67f2228bc1aede054f74
#
_entry.id   2ac22a3e6cea67f2228bc1aede054f74
#
_cell.length_a   1.000
_cell.length_b   1.000
_cell.length_c   1.000
_cell.angle_alpha   90.00
_cell.angle_beta   90.00
_cell.angle_gamma   90.00
#
_symmetry.space_group_name_H-M   'P 1'
#
loop_
_entity.id
_entity.type
_entity.pdbx_description
1 polymer ?
#
loop_
_entity_poly.entity_id
_entity_poly.type
_entity_poly.pdbx_seq_one_letter_code
_entity_poly.pdbx_strand_id
1 'polypeptide(L)'
;MSIRGRVLRSNVDMTQGRPLNVIFSFALPLLMGNLFNQLYNVVDTAIVGRALGADALAAVGSTGNINACLFLLLAGLATGVSVIVSQYWGAERYDELRRLLGTFLTLLLAASVVMSLLGVLLAGPMLRLLQVPENLLDAGVTYLRITAGLLLGNALYNAAGAVLRSTGDSRTPLAAMVVSSLCNIVLDLWFILGLHMGVAGAALATVAAQFLSAGVCLCELWQQKQPFAFASVRLCFNKVDAALILRFGLPTALQSCMITLGGMTVQGIVNSFGSVTMAAYTAVQRIDSLTIQVVVSVSNALAIYTGQNMGKHDIDRVCQGLRDSLKALCVICLVLAVTVFASRRLLLSIFLDPATDAASIAQGADFLSVMGFAYIIAAVMNSYLNVLRGAGDVNVSLVAGLFEMGARLAFASLLAPHLGVWGIWLATPLSWASGCIIPVVRYYSKEWMKRTLI
;
A
#
# COMPACT_ATOMS: atom_id res chain seq x y z
N MET A 1 -22.91 11.86 -28.53
CA MET A 1 -22.41 11.14 -27.33
C MET A 1 -20.95 10.74 -27.60
N SER A 2 -20.01 11.48 -27.07
CA SER A 2 -18.59 11.40 -27.43
C SER A 2 -17.94 10.11 -26.93
N ILE A 3 -17.04 9.55 -27.72
CA ILE A 3 -16.22 8.37 -27.42
C ILE A 3 -15.44 8.51 -26.10
N ARG A 4 -15.16 9.74 -25.67
CA ARG A 4 -14.55 10.06 -24.35
C ARG A 4 -15.37 9.60 -23.14
N GLY A 5 -16.68 9.49 -23.24
CA GLY A 5 -17.56 9.07 -22.14
C GLY A 5 -17.66 7.56 -21.90
N ARG A 6 -17.20 6.72 -22.82
CA ARG A 6 -17.31 5.24 -22.73
C ARG A 6 -16.07 4.56 -22.16
N VAL A 7 -14.90 5.17 -22.26
CA VAL A 7 -13.64 4.55 -21.84
C VAL A 7 -13.44 4.60 -20.30
N LEU A 8 -14.03 5.61 -19.62
CA LEU A 8 -13.88 5.80 -18.18
C LEU A 8 -15.06 5.24 -17.34
N ARG A 9 -16.20 4.90 -17.96
CA ARG A 9 -17.40 4.47 -17.23
C ARG A 9 -17.63 2.95 -17.31
N SER A 10 -16.83 2.16 -16.64
CA SER A 10 -17.22 0.79 -16.31
C SER A 10 -16.90 0.51 -14.84
N ASN A 11 -17.76 1.03 -13.95
CA ASN A 11 -17.79 0.53 -12.58
C ASN A 11 -18.08 -0.96 -12.65
N VAL A 12 -17.20 -1.75 -12.05
CA VAL A 12 -17.37 -3.20 -11.96
C VAL A 12 -18.35 -3.48 -10.82
N ASP A 13 -19.55 -3.95 -11.16
CA ASP A 13 -20.48 -4.42 -10.13
C ASP A 13 -19.95 -5.74 -9.54
N MET A 14 -19.44 -5.67 -8.32
CA MET A 14 -18.86 -6.83 -7.63
C MET A 14 -19.91 -7.87 -7.21
N THR A 15 -21.18 -7.52 -7.32
CA THR A 15 -22.28 -8.40 -6.89
C THR A 15 -22.85 -9.24 -8.03
N GLN A 16 -22.39 -9.05 -9.28
CA GLN A 16 -22.90 -9.75 -10.45
C GLN A 16 -21.78 -10.44 -11.25
N GLY A 17 -22.14 -11.39 -12.10
CA GLY A 17 -21.20 -12.12 -12.95
C GLY A 17 -20.37 -13.19 -12.24
N ARG A 18 -19.40 -13.79 -12.93
CA ARG A 18 -18.50 -14.81 -12.36
C ARG A 18 -17.52 -14.16 -11.39
N PRO A 19 -17.40 -14.62 -10.13
CA PRO A 19 -16.55 -14.02 -9.11
C PRO A 19 -15.11 -13.77 -9.59
N LEU A 20 -14.48 -14.77 -10.18
CA LEU A 20 -13.10 -14.69 -10.66
C LEU A 20 -12.90 -13.56 -11.68
N ASN A 21 -13.79 -13.46 -12.68
CA ASN A 21 -13.67 -12.45 -13.74
C ASN A 21 -13.81 -11.04 -13.16
N VAL A 22 -14.76 -10.86 -12.25
CA VAL A 22 -15.04 -9.58 -11.61
C VAL A 22 -13.85 -9.15 -10.74
N ILE A 23 -13.32 -10.05 -9.91
CA ILE A 23 -12.18 -9.77 -9.03
C ILE A 23 -10.94 -9.43 -9.87
N PHE A 24 -10.62 -10.21 -10.91
CA PHE A 24 -9.43 -9.98 -11.72
C PHE A 24 -9.54 -8.74 -12.63
N SER A 25 -10.72 -8.45 -13.19
CA SER A 25 -10.92 -7.23 -13.98
C SER A 25 -10.75 -5.96 -13.15
N PHE A 26 -11.04 -6.03 -11.85
CA PHE A 26 -10.82 -4.96 -10.90
C PHE A 26 -9.38 -4.95 -10.37
N ALA A 27 -8.77 -6.11 -10.12
CA ALA A 27 -7.42 -6.23 -9.61
C ALA A 27 -6.35 -5.77 -10.61
N LEU A 28 -6.58 -5.96 -11.93
CA LEU A 28 -5.61 -5.61 -12.96
C LEU A 28 -5.26 -4.12 -12.98
N PRO A 29 -6.23 -3.17 -12.98
CA PRO A 29 -5.91 -1.75 -12.84
C PRO A 29 -5.18 -1.42 -11.52
N LEU A 30 -5.52 -2.08 -10.41
CA LEU A 30 -4.81 -1.90 -9.14
C LEU A 30 -3.35 -2.34 -9.25
N LEU A 31 -3.10 -3.50 -9.85
CA LEU A 31 -1.75 -4.01 -10.10
C LEU A 31 -0.95 -3.05 -10.96
N MET A 32 -1.52 -2.63 -12.09
CA MET A 32 -0.87 -1.65 -12.97
C MET A 32 -0.55 -0.36 -12.22
N GLY A 33 -1.49 0.12 -11.39
CA GLY A 33 -1.27 1.26 -10.54
C GLY A 33 -0.09 1.09 -9.59
N ASN A 34 -0.05 0.01 -8.87
CA ASN A 34 1.04 -0.27 -7.93
C ASN A 34 2.41 -0.39 -8.65
N LEU A 35 2.46 -1.03 -9.82
CA LEU A 35 3.68 -1.14 -10.62
C LEU A 35 4.14 0.24 -11.15
N PHE A 36 3.22 1.06 -11.65
CA PHE A 36 3.53 2.44 -12.05
C PHE A 36 4.06 3.27 -10.89
N ASN A 37 3.49 3.11 -9.70
CA ASN A 37 3.99 3.80 -8.50
C ASN A 37 5.44 3.41 -8.16
N GLN A 38 5.79 2.13 -8.29
CA GLN A 38 7.17 1.67 -8.08
C GLN A 38 8.13 2.25 -9.13
N LEU A 39 7.73 2.23 -10.41
CA LEU A 39 8.54 2.83 -11.49
C LEU A 39 8.73 4.34 -11.29
N TYR A 40 7.65 5.04 -10.94
CA TYR A 40 7.70 6.46 -10.64
C TYR A 40 8.70 6.77 -9.51
N ASN A 41 8.66 6.04 -8.39
CA ASN A 41 9.59 6.25 -7.28
C ASN A 41 11.06 6.06 -7.71
N VAL A 42 11.34 5.13 -8.62
CA VAL A 42 12.69 4.94 -9.16
C VAL A 42 13.11 6.13 -10.02
N VAL A 43 12.22 6.62 -10.90
CA VAL A 43 12.50 7.76 -11.78
C VAL A 43 12.71 9.05 -10.97
N ASP A 44 11.83 9.33 -10.01
CA ASP A 44 11.94 10.50 -9.12
C ASP A 44 13.28 10.49 -8.36
N THR A 45 13.61 9.37 -7.74
CA THR A 45 14.90 9.17 -7.06
C THR A 45 16.10 9.39 -7.98
N ALA A 46 16.02 8.92 -9.24
CA ALA A 46 17.06 9.10 -10.23
C ALA A 46 17.21 10.58 -10.67
N ILE A 47 16.10 11.30 -10.81
CA ILE A 47 16.13 12.74 -11.14
C ILE A 47 16.81 13.52 -10.02
N VAL A 48 16.38 13.33 -8.77
CA VAL A 48 16.98 13.98 -7.61
C VAL A 48 18.47 13.68 -7.51
N GLY A 49 18.86 12.41 -7.61
CA GLY A 49 20.26 12.00 -7.50
C GLY A 49 21.15 12.55 -8.61
N ARG A 50 20.67 12.57 -9.87
CA ARG A 50 21.47 13.07 -11.00
C ARG A 50 21.50 14.61 -11.06
N ALA A 51 20.41 15.27 -10.70
CA ALA A 51 20.30 16.72 -10.82
C ALA A 51 20.87 17.48 -9.61
N LEU A 52 20.73 16.92 -8.40
CA LEU A 52 21.12 17.59 -7.14
C LEU A 52 22.33 16.93 -6.45
N GLY A 53 22.74 15.75 -6.92
CA GLY A 53 23.88 15.02 -6.37
C GLY A 53 23.55 14.08 -5.20
N ALA A 54 24.60 13.39 -4.71
CA ALA A 54 24.47 12.34 -3.70
C ALA A 54 23.97 12.85 -2.33
N ASP A 55 24.38 14.04 -1.92
CA ASP A 55 24.00 14.65 -0.64
C ASP A 55 22.51 14.97 -0.60
N ALA A 56 21.97 15.57 -1.68
CA ALA A 56 20.54 15.83 -1.78
C ALA A 56 19.71 14.53 -1.80
N LEU A 57 20.18 13.51 -2.51
CA LEU A 57 19.56 12.20 -2.53
C LEU A 57 19.54 11.54 -1.14
N ALA A 58 20.65 11.64 -0.40
CA ALA A 58 20.75 11.13 0.97
C ALA A 58 19.84 11.91 1.92
N ALA A 59 19.76 13.23 1.78
CA ALA A 59 18.85 14.08 2.57
C ALA A 59 17.37 13.69 2.33
N VAL A 60 16.93 13.58 1.07
CA VAL A 60 15.57 13.15 0.71
C VAL A 60 15.31 11.72 1.20
N GLY A 61 16.25 10.81 0.99
CA GLY A 61 16.16 9.42 1.43
C GLY A 61 15.96 9.28 2.94
N SER A 62 16.63 10.12 3.75
CA SER A 62 16.51 10.13 5.20
C SER A 62 15.10 10.50 5.69
N THR A 63 14.34 11.26 4.92
CA THR A 63 12.95 11.64 5.23
C THR A 63 11.94 10.55 4.89
N GLY A 64 12.33 9.57 4.06
CA GLY A 64 11.43 8.58 3.46
C GLY A 64 10.61 7.79 4.49
N ASN A 65 11.25 7.32 5.56
CA ASN A 65 10.59 6.55 6.60
C ASN A 65 9.57 7.38 7.41
N ILE A 66 9.90 8.66 7.67
CA ILE A 66 9.00 9.58 8.37
C ILE A 66 7.78 9.86 7.51
N ASN A 67 7.99 10.22 6.24
CA ASN A 67 6.90 10.45 5.28
C ASN A 67 6.03 9.18 5.11
N ALA A 68 6.66 7.99 5.02
CA ALA A 68 5.92 6.74 4.93
C ALA A 68 5.01 6.52 6.14
N CYS A 69 5.47 6.76 7.36
CA CYS A 69 4.63 6.65 8.55
C CYS A 69 3.45 7.62 8.54
N LEU A 70 3.68 8.90 8.18
CA LEU A 70 2.63 9.91 8.07
C LEU A 70 1.58 9.51 7.01
N PHE A 71 2.03 9.06 5.84
CA PHE A 71 1.14 8.63 4.76
C PHE A 71 0.36 7.37 5.10
N LEU A 72 1.00 6.37 5.73
CA LEU A 72 0.37 5.10 6.10
C LEU A 72 -0.74 5.29 7.14
N LEU A 73 -0.60 6.21 8.06
CA LEU A 73 -1.66 6.53 9.03
C LEU A 73 -2.92 7.05 8.33
N LEU A 74 -2.79 8.00 7.41
CA LEU A 74 -3.91 8.57 6.66
C LEU A 74 -4.49 7.56 5.65
N ALA A 75 -3.62 6.83 4.94
CA ALA A 75 -4.03 5.76 4.02
C ALA A 75 -4.73 4.60 4.73
N GLY A 76 -4.31 4.28 5.96
CA GLY A 76 -4.97 3.27 6.79
C GLY A 76 -6.40 3.64 7.16
N LEU A 77 -6.64 4.93 7.51
CA LEU A 77 -7.99 5.44 7.72
C LEU A 77 -8.85 5.29 6.46
N ALA A 78 -8.33 5.68 5.29
CA ALA A 78 -9.03 5.55 4.02
C ALA A 78 -9.32 4.08 3.67
N THR A 79 -8.38 3.17 3.92
CA THR A 79 -8.56 1.72 3.70
C THR A 79 -9.61 1.14 4.64
N GLY A 80 -9.63 1.55 5.92
CA GLY A 80 -10.67 1.14 6.87
C GLY A 80 -12.06 1.58 6.43
N VAL A 81 -12.19 2.83 5.99
CA VAL A 81 -13.45 3.39 5.49
C VAL A 81 -13.90 2.68 4.20
N SER A 82 -12.98 2.23 3.34
CA SER A 82 -13.33 1.53 2.10
C SER A 82 -14.17 0.27 2.35
N VAL A 83 -13.96 -0.41 3.48
CA VAL A 83 -14.76 -1.57 3.90
C VAL A 83 -16.19 -1.17 4.19
N ILE A 84 -16.38 -0.10 4.97
CA ILE A 84 -17.71 0.39 5.35
C ILE A 84 -18.47 0.88 4.12
N VAL A 85 -17.79 1.66 3.27
CA VAL A 85 -18.33 2.17 2.01
C VAL A 85 -18.75 1.02 1.09
N SER A 86 -17.91 -0.03 0.94
CA SER A 86 -18.27 -1.17 0.08
C SER A 86 -19.48 -1.94 0.60
N GLN A 87 -19.64 -2.10 1.91
CA GLN A 87 -20.83 -2.75 2.49
C GLN A 87 -22.09 -1.89 2.31
N TYR A 88 -22.03 -0.59 2.63
CA TYR A 88 -23.18 0.32 2.41
C TYR A 88 -23.53 0.45 0.92
N TRP A 89 -22.53 0.47 0.04
CA TRP A 89 -22.77 0.47 -1.39
C TRP A 89 -23.46 -0.79 -1.87
N GLY A 90 -22.99 -1.96 -1.44
CA GLY A 90 -23.61 -3.26 -1.76
C GLY A 90 -25.04 -3.39 -1.24
N ALA A 91 -25.34 -2.81 -0.08
CA ALA A 91 -26.67 -2.79 0.53
C ALA A 91 -27.57 -1.66 0.00
N GLU A 92 -27.07 -0.80 -0.89
CA GLU A 92 -27.80 0.35 -1.44
C GLU A 92 -28.25 1.36 -0.37
N ARG A 93 -27.55 1.41 0.80
CA ARG A 93 -27.84 2.33 1.89
C ARG A 93 -27.17 3.70 1.67
N TYR A 94 -27.71 4.45 0.75
CA TYR A 94 -27.08 5.69 0.27
C TYR A 94 -27.18 6.86 1.26
N ASP A 95 -28.18 6.89 2.14
CA ASP A 95 -28.31 7.96 3.14
C ASP A 95 -27.28 7.82 4.27
N GLU A 96 -27.08 6.59 4.74
CA GLU A 96 -26.01 6.27 5.70
C GLU A 96 -24.62 6.51 5.08
N LEU A 97 -24.45 6.13 3.82
CA LEU A 97 -23.23 6.37 3.07
C LEU A 97 -22.92 7.87 2.98
N ARG A 98 -23.94 8.71 2.69
CA ARG A 98 -23.75 10.18 2.61
C ARG A 98 -23.28 10.75 3.94
N ARG A 99 -23.90 10.36 5.04
CA ARG A 99 -23.55 10.81 6.39
C ARG A 99 -22.15 10.32 6.79
N LEU A 100 -21.83 9.04 6.52
CA LEU A 100 -20.51 8.46 6.78
C LEU A 100 -19.42 9.23 6.03
N LEU A 101 -19.59 9.49 4.72
CA LEU A 101 -18.61 10.20 3.91
C LEU A 101 -18.41 11.64 4.38
N GLY A 102 -19.48 12.33 4.80
CA GLY A 102 -19.37 13.67 5.38
C GLY A 102 -18.54 13.67 6.67
N THR A 103 -18.78 12.70 7.56
CA THR A 103 -18.00 12.53 8.79
C THR A 103 -16.56 12.12 8.49
N PHE A 104 -16.35 11.24 7.51
CA PHE A 104 -15.02 10.82 7.08
C PHE A 104 -14.18 11.97 6.55
N LEU A 105 -14.74 12.81 5.67
CA LEU A 105 -14.06 14.00 5.16
C LEU A 105 -13.70 14.97 6.30
N THR A 106 -14.59 15.18 7.26
CA THR A 106 -14.31 16.02 8.43
C THR A 106 -13.14 15.49 9.26
N LEU A 107 -13.15 14.19 9.55
CA LEU A 107 -12.06 13.53 10.29
C LEU A 107 -10.74 13.54 9.51
N LEU A 108 -10.80 13.30 8.21
CA LEU A 108 -9.63 13.29 7.34
C LEU A 108 -8.96 14.67 7.29
N LEU A 109 -9.76 15.72 7.12
CA LEU A 109 -9.26 17.11 7.13
C LEU A 109 -8.63 17.44 8.49
N ALA A 110 -9.32 17.15 9.59
CA ALA A 110 -8.78 17.37 10.94
C ALA A 110 -7.47 16.58 11.18
N ALA A 111 -7.45 15.29 10.83
CA ALA A 111 -6.25 14.46 10.96
C ALA A 111 -5.11 14.99 10.07
N SER A 112 -5.39 15.39 8.83
CA SER A 112 -4.38 15.94 7.93
C SER A 112 -3.77 17.23 8.48
N VAL A 113 -4.58 18.12 9.04
CA VAL A 113 -4.08 19.38 9.65
C VAL A 113 -3.20 19.06 10.87
N VAL A 114 -3.65 18.18 11.76
CA VAL A 114 -2.88 17.79 12.96
C VAL A 114 -1.56 17.15 12.56
N MET A 115 -1.59 16.19 11.61
CA MET A 115 -0.40 15.50 11.14
C MET A 115 0.55 16.43 10.39
N SER A 116 0.03 17.38 9.61
CA SER A 116 0.84 18.40 8.95
C SER A 116 1.54 19.30 9.97
N LEU A 117 0.83 19.79 10.98
CA LEU A 117 1.42 20.62 12.04
C LEU A 117 2.52 19.84 12.79
N LEU A 118 2.25 18.60 13.19
CA LEU A 118 3.23 17.75 13.85
C LEU A 118 4.44 17.48 12.95
N GLY A 119 4.22 17.16 11.68
CA GLY A 119 5.29 16.91 10.71
C GLY A 119 6.18 18.12 10.48
N VAL A 120 5.61 19.32 10.37
CA VAL A 120 6.37 20.57 10.20
C VAL A 120 7.15 20.95 11.47
N LEU A 121 6.50 20.86 12.64
CA LEU A 121 7.12 21.24 13.92
C LEU A 121 8.22 20.25 14.35
N LEU A 122 7.99 18.96 14.14
CA LEU A 122 8.89 17.91 14.58
C LEU A 122 9.92 17.49 13.52
N ALA A 123 9.90 18.07 12.31
CA ALA A 123 10.82 17.69 11.23
C ALA A 123 12.30 17.68 11.66
N GLY A 124 12.77 18.77 12.27
CA GLY A 124 14.15 18.87 12.75
C GLY A 124 14.46 17.88 13.88
N PRO A 125 13.70 17.86 14.99
CA PRO A 125 13.87 16.87 16.04
C PRO A 125 13.83 15.42 15.58
N MET A 126 12.95 15.04 14.67
CA MET A 126 12.84 13.67 14.15
C MET A 126 14.07 13.27 13.33
N LEU A 127 14.58 14.15 12.46
CA LEU A 127 15.78 13.86 11.66
C LEU A 127 17.04 13.80 12.53
N ARG A 128 17.14 14.63 13.59
CA ARG A 128 18.23 14.53 14.57
C ARG A 128 18.16 13.24 15.37
N LEU A 129 16.96 12.79 15.76
CA LEU A 129 16.76 11.51 16.45
C LEU A 129 17.20 10.33 15.57
N LEU A 130 17.03 10.44 14.24
CA LEU A 130 17.52 9.47 13.28
C LEU A 130 19.02 9.63 12.96
N GLN A 131 19.73 10.50 13.68
CA GLN A 131 21.16 10.76 13.52
C GLN A 131 21.56 11.14 12.11
N VAL A 132 20.71 11.91 11.41
CA VAL A 132 21.03 12.46 10.11
C VAL A 132 22.21 13.44 10.22
N PRO A 133 23.27 13.32 9.40
CA PRO A 133 24.44 14.22 9.44
C PRO A 133 24.04 15.69 9.29
N GLU A 134 24.73 16.59 9.99
CA GLU A 134 24.39 18.02 10.02
C GLU A 134 24.42 18.68 8.63
N ASN A 135 25.34 18.26 7.75
CA ASN A 135 25.40 18.76 6.37
C ASN A 135 24.18 18.40 5.52
N LEU A 136 23.42 17.37 5.89
CA LEU A 136 22.19 16.95 5.18
C LEU A 136 20.91 17.43 5.89
N LEU A 137 21.02 17.89 7.14
CA LEU A 137 19.90 18.17 7.99
C LEU A 137 18.98 19.26 7.42
N ASP A 138 19.54 20.36 6.96
CA ASP A 138 18.77 21.51 6.45
C ASP A 138 17.98 21.14 5.19
N ALA A 139 18.59 20.40 4.27
CA ALA A 139 17.92 19.90 3.08
C ALA A 139 16.81 18.89 3.43
N GLY A 140 17.07 17.97 4.34
CA GLY A 140 16.10 17.01 4.82
C GLY A 140 14.92 17.67 5.55
N VAL A 141 15.18 18.65 6.44
CA VAL A 141 14.15 19.41 7.13
C VAL A 141 13.27 20.20 6.15
N THR A 142 13.88 20.83 5.15
CA THR A 142 13.17 21.57 4.12
C THR A 142 12.24 20.65 3.33
N TYR A 143 12.74 19.52 2.85
CA TYR A 143 11.95 18.51 2.13
C TYR A 143 10.77 18.02 3.00
N LEU A 144 11.08 17.59 4.22
CA LEU A 144 10.07 17.03 5.13
C LEU A 144 9.01 18.06 5.52
N ARG A 145 9.38 19.31 5.77
CA ARG A 145 8.42 20.40 6.08
C ARG A 145 7.46 20.65 4.93
N ILE A 146 7.93 20.63 3.68
CA ILE A 146 7.08 20.87 2.51
C ILE A 146 6.14 19.65 2.32
N THR A 147 6.67 18.44 2.32
CA THR A 147 5.86 17.22 2.09
C THR A 147 4.89 16.94 3.23
N ALA A 148 5.32 17.11 4.48
CA ALA A 148 4.46 16.95 5.65
C ALA A 148 3.47 18.12 5.81
N GLY A 149 3.87 19.35 5.53
CA GLY A 149 3.00 20.54 5.61
C GLY A 149 1.82 20.48 4.62
N LEU A 150 1.96 19.77 3.52
CA LEU A 150 0.96 19.65 2.46
C LEU A 150 0.42 18.22 2.30
N LEU A 151 0.39 17.43 3.39
CA LEU A 151 -0.15 16.07 3.45
C LEU A 151 -1.57 15.93 2.92
N LEU A 152 -2.34 17.01 2.91
CA LEU A 152 -3.74 17.02 2.50
C LEU A 152 -3.93 16.48 1.07
N GLY A 153 -3.02 16.78 0.14
CA GLY A 153 -3.07 16.27 -1.24
C GLY A 153 -3.05 14.73 -1.27
N ASN A 154 -2.11 14.14 -0.54
CA ASN A 154 -2.01 12.68 -0.41
C ASN A 154 -3.23 12.08 0.28
N ALA A 155 -3.70 12.69 1.38
CA ALA A 155 -4.87 12.24 2.13
C ALA A 155 -6.13 12.24 1.25
N LEU A 156 -6.38 13.31 0.50
CA LEU A 156 -7.53 13.42 -0.41
C LEU A 156 -7.45 12.42 -1.55
N TYR A 157 -6.27 12.20 -2.15
CA TYR A 157 -6.10 11.16 -3.17
C TYR A 157 -6.43 9.78 -2.63
N ASN A 158 -5.87 9.41 -1.47
CA ASN A 158 -6.14 8.10 -0.85
C ASN A 158 -7.62 7.95 -0.48
N ALA A 159 -8.25 8.97 0.08
CA ALA A 159 -9.66 8.97 0.44
C ALA A 159 -10.58 8.83 -0.79
N ALA A 160 -10.41 9.71 -1.78
CA ALA A 160 -11.21 9.66 -3.01
C ALA A 160 -10.99 8.35 -3.78
N GLY A 161 -9.73 7.90 -3.87
CA GLY A 161 -9.38 6.62 -4.47
C GLY A 161 -9.97 5.43 -3.72
N ALA A 162 -10.02 5.45 -2.38
CA ALA A 162 -10.66 4.42 -1.58
C ALA A 162 -12.17 4.36 -1.84
N VAL A 163 -12.85 5.51 -1.90
CA VAL A 163 -14.28 5.59 -2.21
C VAL A 163 -14.55 5.08 -3.63
N LEU A 164 -13.81 5.52 -4.65
CA LEU A 164 -13.93 5.06 -6.03
C LEU A 164 -13.76 3.53 -6.12
N ARG A 165 -12.72 3.01 -5.51
CA ARG A 165 -12.50 1.55 -5.46
C ARG A 165 -13.65 0.81 -4.78
N SER A 166 -14.17 1.34 -3.67
CA SER A 166 -15.28 0.71 -2.93
C SER A 166 -16.57 0.66 -3.73
N THR A 167 -16.76 1.58 -4.68
CA THR A 167 -17.92 1.60 -5.59
C THR A 167 -17.68 0.86 -6.91
N GLY A 168 -16.50 0.20 -7.06
CA GLY A 168 -16.18 -0.63 -8.22
C GLY A 168 -15.33 0.05 -9.29
N ASP A 169 -14.86 1.29 -9.08
CA ASP A 169 -13.98 2.00 -10.00
C ASP A 169 -12.52 1.90 -9.56
N SER A 170 -11.76 1.01 -10.19
CA SER A 170 -10.30 0.91 -10.01
C SER A 170 -9.51 1.64 -11.11
N ARG A 171 -10.17 2.09 -12.19
CA ARG A 171 -9.50 2.69 -13.36
C ARG A 171 -9.21 4.18 -13.16
N THR A 172 -10.13 4.90 -12.57
CA THR A 172 -9.94 6.33 -12.30
C THR A 172 -8.76 6.61 -11.36
N PRO A 173 -8.60 5.93 -10.21
CA PRO A 173 -7.40 6.08 -9.38
C PRO A 173 -6.10 5.72 -10.12
N LEU A 174 -6.11 4.70 -11.00
CA LEU A 174 -4.96 4.39 -11.87
C LEU A 174 -4.66 5.55 -12.83
N ALA A 175 -5.66 6.03 -13.56
CA ALA A 175 -5.47 7.14 -14.50
C ALA A 175 -4.97 8.40 -13.79
N ALA A 176 -5.53 8.74 -12.63
CA ALA A 176 -5.10 9.85 -11.80
C ALA A 176 -3.62 9.73 -11.42
N MET A 177 -3.17 8.52 -11.02
CA MET A 177 -1.80 8.27 -10.64
C MET A 177 -0.85 8.35 -11.83
N VAL A 178 -1.20 7.77 -12.99
CA VAL A 178 -0.36 7.86 -14.21
C VAL A 178 -0.19 9.33 -14.64
N VAL A 179 -1.28 10.08 -14.71
CA VAL A 179 -1.24 11.50 -15.10
C VAL A 179 -0.41 12.31 -14.09
N SER A 180 -0.62 12.09 -12.79
CA SER A 180 0.13 12.83 -11.77
C SER A 180 1.62 12.47 -11.75
N SER A 181 1.98 11.19 -11.98
CA SER A 181 3.38 10.77 -12.06
C SER A 181 4.10 11.40 -13.25
N LEU A 182 3.47 11.46 -14.42
CA LEU A 182 4.03 12.13 -15.58
C LEU A 182 4.17 13.64 -15.34
N CYS A 183 3.16 14.26 -14.73
CA CYS A 183 3.21 15.67 -14.36
C CYS A 183 4.32 15.95 -13.33
N ASN A 184 4.49 15.08 -12.34
CA ASN A 184 5.57 15.22 -11.37
C ASN A 184 6.96 15.19 -12.03
N ILE A 185 7.23 14.24 -12.93
CA ILE A 185 8.51 14.19 -13.66
C ILE A 185 8.78 15.52 -14.38
N VAL A 186 7.78 16.08 -15.05
CA VAL A 186 7.90 17.39 -15.72
C VAL A 186 8.16 18.51 -14.73
N LEU A 187 7.44 18.52 -13.61
CA LEU A 187 7.60 19.52 -12.55
C LEU A 187 8.96 19.41 -11.86
N ASP A 188 9.45 18.18 -11.61
CA ASP A 188 10.80 17.98 -11.06
C ASP A 188 11.88 18.58 -11.96
N LEU A 189 11.82 18.28 -13.24
CA LEU A 189 12.77 18.85 -14.20
C LEU A 189 12.66 20.37 -14.25
N TRP A 190 11.46 20.91 -14.25
CA TRP A 190 11.24 22.38 -14.30
C TRP A 190 11.67 23.08 -13.01
N PHE A 191 11.28 22.56 -11.84
CA PHE A 191 11.63 23.20 -10.56
C PHE A 191 13.10 23.02 -10.19
N ILE A 192 13.67 21.86 -10.47
CA ILE A 192 15.07 21.56 -10.12
C ILE A 192 16.03 22.19 -11.13
N LEU A 193 15.83 21.93 -12.44
CA LEU A 193 16.77 22.38 -13.48
C LEU A 193 16.43 23.77 -14.02
N GLY A 194 15.12 24.11 -14.18
CA GLY A 194 14.68 25.38 -14.72
C GLY A 194 14.72 26.51 -13.70
N LEU A 195 14.15 26.28 -12.51
CA LEU A 195 14.04 27.29 -11.45
C LEU A 195 15.14 27.18 -10.38
N HIS A 196 16.00 26.17 -10.44
CA HIS A 196 17.09 25.92 -9.49
C HIS A 196 16.66 25.88 -8.02
N MET A 197 15.45 25.36 -7.74
CA MET A 197 14.89 25.31 -6.39
C MET A 197 15.48 24.20 -5.50
N GLY A 198 16.38 23.37 -6.03
CA GLY A 198 17.03 22.30 -5.29
C GLY A 198 16.04 21.29 -4.72
N VAL A 199 16.28 20.83 -3.50
CA VAL A 199 15.45 19.83 -2.79
C VAL A 199 14.02 20.34 -2.54
N ALA A 200 13.83 21.65 -2.35
CA ALA A 200 12.50 22.24 -2.20
C ALA A 200 11.65 22.08 -3.48
N GLY A 201 12.29 22.15 -4.66
CA GLY A 201 11.64 21.92 -5.95
C GLY A 201 11.09 20.50 -6.07
N ALA A 202 11.90 19.49 -5.72
CA ALA A 202 11.47 18.10 -5.69
C ALA A 202 10.25 17.88 -4.73
N ALA A 203 10.32 18.46 -3.54
CA ALA A 203 9.22 18.39 -2.58
C ALA A 203 7.91 19.00 -3.12
N LEU A 204 8.01 20.18 -3.73
CA LEU A 204 6.85 20.89 -4.31
C LEU A 204 6.28 20.15 -5.53
N ALA A 205 7.11 19.58 -6.39
CA ALA A 205 6.66 18.78 -7.52
C ALA A 205 5.88 17.55 -7.05
N THR A 206 6.39 16.83 -6.04
CA THR A 206 5.70 15.69 -5.42
C THR A 206 4.34 16.09 -4.86
N VAL A 207 4.27 17.18 -4.11
CA VAL A 207 3.01 17.69 -3.54
C VAL A 207 2.03 18.14 -4.61
N ALA A 208 2.49 18.86 -5.63
CA ALA A 208 1.64 19.29 -6.75
C ALA A 208 1.03 18.08 -7.49
N ALA A 209 1.83 17.03 -7.72
CA ALA A 209 1.35 15.78 -8.32
C ALA A 209 0.29 15.09 -7.44
N GLN A 210 0.46 15.10 -6.12
CA GLN A 210 -0.53 14.54 -5.17
C GLN A 210 -1.86 15.31 -5.22
N PHE A 211 -1.83 16.63 -5.28
CA PHE A 211 -3.04 17.44 -5.45
C PHE A 211 -3.69 17.22 -6.81
N LEU A 212 -2.91 17.06 -7.88
CA LEU A 212 -3.44 16.74 -9.20
C LEU A 212 -4.18 15.40 -9.20
N SER A 213 -3.58 14.35 -8.63
CA SER A 213 -4.23 13.03 -8.53
C SER A 213 -5.49 13.08 -7.66
N ALA A 214 -5.47 13.82 -6.55
CA ALA A 214 -6.65 14.08 -5.73
C ALA A 214 -7.75 14.80 -6.52
N GLY A 215 -7.38 15.84 -7.27
CA GLY A 215 -8.30 16.60 -8.12
C GLY A 215 -8.99 15.74 -9.18
N VAL A 216 -8.24 14.87 -9.87
CA VAL A 216 -8.81 13.94 -10.86
C VAL A 216 -9.83 12.99 -10.21
N CYS A 217 -9.48 12.38 -9.06
CA CYS A 217 -10.38 11.48 -8.35
C CYS A 217 -11.63 12.18 -7.81
N LEU A 218 -11.48 13.39 -7.25
CA LEU A 218 -12.60 14.18 -6.74
C LEU A 218 -13.51 14.67 -7.87
N CYS A 219 -12.96 15.09 -9.02
CA CYS A 219 -13.75 15.47 -10.18
C CYS A 219 -14.62 14.31 -10.68
N GLU A 220 -14.07 13.09 -10.74
CA GLU A 220 -14.84 11.91 -11.13
C GLU A 220 -15.97 11.63 -10.14
N LEU A 221 -15.68 11.62 -8.84
CA LEU A 221 -16.70 11.47 -7.80
C LEU A 221 -17.80 12.53 -7.92
N TRP A 222 -17.45 13.76 -8.19
CA TRP A 222 -18.41 14.86 -8.31
C TRP A 222 -19.31 14.73 -9.55
N GLN A 223 -18.79 14.17 -10.63
CA GLN A 223 -19.55 13.94 -11.87
C GLN A 223 -20.49 12.74 -11.78
N GLN A 224 -20.30 11.83 -10.82
CA GLN A 224 -21.18 10.69 -10.59
C GLN A 224 -22.53 11.18 -10.03
N LYS A 225 -23.61 10.88 -10.74
CA LYS A 225 -24.98 11.32 -10.36
C LYS A 225 -25.88 10.17 -9.93
N GLN A 226 -25.59 8.95 -10.39
CA GLN A 226 -26.37 7.76 -10.09
C GLN A 226 -25.48 6.54 -9.93
N PRO A 227 -25.83 5.58 -9.06
CA PRO A 227 -27.01 5.57 -8.18
C PRO A 227 -26.92 6.54 -7.01
N PHE A 228 -25.72 7.12 -6.73
CA PHE A 228 -25.45 8.01 -5.62
C PHE A 228 -24.72 9.28 -6.09
N ALA A 229 -25.23 10.44 -5.70
CA ALA A 229 -24.61 11.74 -6.04
C ALA A 229 -23.59 12.16 -4.98
N PHE A 230 -22.29 11.90 -5.20
CA PHE A 230 -21.23 12.31 -4.28
C PHE A 230 -21.18 13.84 -4.07
N ALA A 231 -21.61 14.63 -5.05
CA ALA A 231 -21.74 16.10 -4.92
C ALA A 231 -22.71 16.53 -3.80
N SER A 232 -23.59 15.62 -3.33
CA SER A 232 -24.52 15.91 -2.22
C SER A 232 -23.91 15.71 -0.84
N VAL A 233 -22.70 15.17 -0.75
CA VAL A 233 -21.99 14.95 0.52
C VAL A 233 -21.57 16.31 1.09
N ARG A 234 -21.99 16.57 2.34
CA ARG A 234 -21.62 17.78 3.08
C ARG A 234 -20.75 17.41 4.27
N LEU A 235 -19.83 18.27 4.62
CA LEU A 235 -19.07 18.13 5.86
C LEU A 235 -20.04 18.08 7.04
N CYS A 236 -19.97 17.04 7.81
CA CYS A 236 -20.75 16.85 9.02
C CYS A 236 -19.94 16.01 10.02
N PHE A 237 -20.36 16.00 11.26
CA PHE A 237 -19.74 15.18 12.28
C PHE A 237 -20.80 14.39 13.03
N ASN A 238 -20.78 13.09 12.85
CA ASN A 238 -21.61 12.14 13.59
C ASN A 238 -20.73 11.26 14.46
N LYS A 239 -20.97 11.24 15.77
CA LYS A 239 -20.15 10.47 16.74
C LYS A 239 -20.16 8.97 16.46
N VAL A 240 -21.28 8.41 16.01
CA VAL A 240 -21.41 6.98 15.70
C VAL A 240 -20.56 6.62 14.48
N ASP A 241 -20.70 7.41 13.42
CA ASP A 241 -19.90 7.22 12.19
C ASP A 241 -18.41 7.46 12.46
N ALA A 242 -18.06 8.46 13.28
CA ALA A 242 -16.68 8.72 13.68
C ALA A 242 -16.06 7.54 14.45
N ALA A 243 -16.79 6.99 15.42
CA ALA A 243 -16.36 5.81 16.16
C ALA A 243 -16.20 4.59 15.25
N LEU A 244 -17.10 4.43 14.26
CA LEU A 244 -17.04 3.35 13.27
C LEU A 244 -15.80 3.53 12.38
N ILE A 245 -15.55 4.72 11.86
CA ILE A 245 -14.37 5.04 11.02
C ILE A 245 -13.08 4.76 11.78
N LEU A 246 -12.96 5.18 13.02
CA LEU A 246 -11.79 4.93 13.85
C LEU A 246 -11.62 3.45 14.17
N ARG A 247 -12.71 2.73 14.47
CA ARG A 247 -12.71 1.29 14.73
C ARG A 247 -12.18 0.48 13.56
N PHE A 248 -12.42 0.91 12.32
CA PHE A 248 -11.95 0.24 11.11
C PHE A 248 -10.61 0.79 10.61
N GLY A 249 -10.43 2.09 10.68
CA GLY A 249 -9.24 2.77 10.15
C GLY A 249 -8.01 2.59 11.03
N LEU A 250 -8.15 2.73 12.35
CA LEU A 250 -7.00 2.69 13.25
C LEU A 250 -6.29 1.34 13.28
N PRO A 251 -7.00 0.18 13.39
CA PRO A 251 -6.33 -1.13 13.29
C PRO A 251 -5.60 -1.33 11.97
N THR A 252 -6.19 -0.88 10.86
CA THR A 252 -5.58 -0.99 9.53
C THR A 252 -4.33 -0.12 9.40
N ALA A 253 -4.38 1.11 9.91
CA ALA A 253 -3.24 2.01 9.95
C ALA A 253 -2.09 1.45 10.80
N LEU A 254 -2.41 0.98 12.02
CA LEU A 254 -1.44 0.37 12.93
C LEU A 254 -0.82 -0.89 12.31
N GLN A 255 -1.60 -1.75 11.67
CA GLN A 255 -1.06 -2.92 10.97
C GLN A 255 -0.02 -2.52 9.92
N SER A 256 -0.30 -1.50 9.11
CA SER A 256 0.63 -1.01 8.09
C SER A 256 1.93 -0.48 8.68
N CYS A 257 1.85 0.28 9.78
CA CYS A 257 3.02 0.74 10.51
C CYS A 257 3.84 -0.42 11.09
N MET A 258 3.18 -1.46 11.65
CA MET A 258 3.85 -2.64 12.21
C MET A 258 4.63 -3.41 11.14
N ILE A 259 4.06 -3.59 9.94
CA ILE A 259 4.75 -4.24 8.82
C ILE A 259 6.04 -3.46 8.45
N THR A 260 5.95 -2.14 8.39
CA THR A 260 7.10 -1.27 8.08
C THR A 260 8.17 -1.35 9.16
N LEU A 261 7.79 -1.28 10.44
CA LEU A 261 8.73 -1.41 11.57
C LEU A 261 9.37 -2.80 11.62
N GLY A 262 8.61 -3.85 11.35
CA GLY A 262 9.12 -5.21 11.25
C GLY A 262 10.20 -5.36 10.15
N GLY A 263 9.99 -4.73 9.00
CA GLY A 263 10.98 -4.69 7.92
C GLY A 263 12.28 -3.99 8.34
N MET A 264 12.19 -2.85 9.05
CA MET A 264 13.36 -2.13 9.56
C MET A 264 14.16 -2.95 10.57
N THR A 265 13.47 -3.71 11.43
CA THR A 265 14.14 -4.53 12.45
C THR A 265 14.94 -5.67 11.80
N VAL A 266 14.36 -6.34 10.80
CA VAL A 266 15.07 -7.36 10.02
C VAL A 266 16.27 -6.75 9.28
N GLN A 267 16.13 -5.55 8.70
CA GLN A 267 17.24 -4.84 8.07
C GLN A 267 18.41 -4.62 9.06
N GLY A 268 18.12 -4.29 10.32
CA GLY A 268 19.13 -4.17 11.37
C GLY A 268 19.91 -5.48 11.57
N ILE A 269 19.22 -6.63 11.59
CA ILE A 269 19.87 -7.94 11.69
C ILE A 269 20.71 -8.23 10.43
N VAL A 270 20.18 -7.97 9.25
CA VAL A 270 20.90 -8.13 7.96
C VAL A 270 22.21 -7.33 7.95
N ASN A 271 22.16 -6.10 8.48
CA ASN A 271 23.34 -5.22 8.51
C ASN A 271 24.48 -5.80 9.34
N SER A 272 24.21 -6.62 10.36
CA SER A 272 25.24 -7.28 11.19
C SER A 272 25.99 -8.38 10.45
N PHE A 273 25.49 -8.85 9.30
CA PHE A 273 26.12 -9.89 8.48
C PHE A 273 27.08 -9.34 7.39
N GLY A 274 27.25 -8.03 7.36
CA GLY A 274 28.21 -7.36 6.46
C GLY A 274 27.64 -6.97 5.10
N SER A 275 28.51 -6.30 4.31
CA SER A 275 28.10 -5.63 3.07
C SER A 275 27.58 -6.58 1.98
N VAL A 276 28.13 -7.77 1.86
CA VAL A 276 27.71 -8.80 0.88
C VAL A 276 26.25 -9.19 1.10
N THR A 277 25.88 -9.48 2.35
CA THR A 277 24.50 -9.86 2.73
C THR A 277 23.56 -8.67 2.60
N MET A 278 24.00 -7.46 2.96
CA MET A 278 23.21 -6.23 2.78
C MET A 278 22.87 -5.98 1.30
N ALA A 279 23.86 -6.10 0.41
CA ALA A 279 23.68 -5.92 -1.02
C ALA A 279 22.71 -6.97 -1.59
N ALA A 280 22.90 -8.25 -1.23
CA ALA A 280 22.01 -9.35 -1.61
C ALA A 280 20.57 -9.08 -1.16
N TYR A 281 20.37 -8.76 0.14
CA TYR A 281 19.06 -8.48 0.71
C TYR A 281 18.36 -7.31 0.01
N THR A 282 19.09 -6.20 -0.20
CA THR A 282 18.54 -5.01 -0.84
C THR A 282 18.09 -5.29 -2.27
N ALA A 283 18.90 -6.01 -3.06
CA ALA A 283 18.54 -6.40 -4.43
C ALA A 283 17.30 -7.30 -4.45
N VAL A 284 17.23 -8.29 -3.55
CA VAL A 284 16.06 -9.18 -3.43
C VAL A 284 14.81 -8.41 -3.03
N GLN A 285 14.89 -7.47 -2.08
CA GLN A 285 13.74 -6.65 -1.67
C GLN A 285 13.18 -5.80 -2.81
N ARG A 286 14.01 -5.35 -3.75
CA ARG A 286 13.53 -4.65 -4.97
C ARG A 286 12.71 -5.58 -5.87
N ILE A 287 13.17 -6.81 -6.06
CA ILE A 287 12.47 -7.83 -6.85
C ILE A 287 11.18 -8.26 -6.12
N ASP A 288 11.26 -8.50 -4.83
CA ASP A 288 10.13 -8.90 -3.98
C ASP A 288 9.02 -7.85 -4.00
N SER A 289 9.37 -6.55 -3.87
CA SER A 289 8.41 -5.46 -3.89
C SER A 289 7.56 -5.41 -5.18
N LEU A 290 8.10 -5.83 -6.30
CA LEU A 290 7.37 -5.94 -7.57
C LEU A 290 6.50 -7.21 -7.63
N THR A 291 7.07 -8.33 -7.18
CA THR A 291 6.42 -9.65 -7.28
C THR A 291 5.21 -9.76 -6.37
N ILE A 292 5.33 -9.30 -5.12
CA ILE A 292 4.26 -9.36 -4.13
C ILE A 292 3.04 -8.49 -4.50
N GLN A 293 3.21 -7.48 -5.36
CA GLN A 293 2.11 -6.60 -5.80
C GLN A 293 0.98 -7.35 -6.50
N VAL A 294 1.29 -8.47 -7.15
CA VAL A 294 0.26 -9.33 -7.77
C VAL A 294 -0.68 -9.88 -6.69
N VAL A 295 -0.11 -10.45 -5.63
CA VAL A 295 -0.87 -10.99 -4.50
C VAL A 295 -1.67 -9.90 -3.80
N VAL A 296 -1.03 -8.77 -3.49
CA VAL A 296 -1.65 -7.63 -2.79
C VAL A 296 -2.82 -7.05 -3.60
N SER A 297 -2.67 -6.89 -4.92
CA SER A 297 -3.70 -6.30 -5.76
C SER A 297 -4.95 -7.18 -5.86
N VAL A 298 -4.78 -8.50 -6.04
CA VAL A 298 -5.92 -9.44 -6.08
C VAL A 298 -6.58 -9.54 -4.69
N SER A 299 -5.80 -9.57 -3.62
CA SER A 299 -6.33 -9.62 -2.26
C SER A 299 -7.09 -8.35 -1.88
N ASN A 300 -6.63 -7.16 -2.30
CA ASN A 300 -7.36 -5.90 -2.10
C ASN A 300 -8.67 -5.87 -2.90
N ALA A 301 -8.67 -6.39 -4.14
CA ALA A 301 -9.88 -6.55 -4.92
C ALA A 301 -10.89 -7.48 -4.21
N LEU A 302 -10.39 -8.57 -3.61
CA LEU A 302 -11.19 -9.51 -2.85
C LEU A 302 -11.83 -8.87 -1.60
N ALA A 303 -11.15 -7.91 -0.94
CA ALA A 303 -11.73 -7.17 0.18
C ALA A 303 -12.95 -6.33 -0.25
N ILE A 304 -12.85 -5.61 -1.37
CA ILE A 304 -13.96 -4.81 -1.93
C ILE A 304 -15.10 -5.73 -2.38
N TYR A 305 -14.77 -6.81 -3.09
CA TYR A 305 -15.72 -7.84 -3.50
C TYR A 305 -16.48 -8.39 -2.30
N THR A 306 -15.77 -8.76 -1.24
CA THR A 306 -16.37 -9.25 0.00
C THR A 306 -17.27 -8.20 0.63
N GLY A 307 -16.82 -6.95 0.76
CA GLY A 307 -17.61 -5.87 1.33
C GLY A 307 -18.96 -5.67 0.62
N GLN A 308 -18.95 -5.58 -0.72
CA GLN A 308 -20.20 -5.40 -1.48
C GLN A 308 -21.14 -6.60 -1.38
N ASN A 309 -20.62 -7.84 -1.41
CA ASN A 309 -21.45 -9.04 -1.30
C ASN A 309 -21.96 -9.27 0.15
N MET A 310 -21.18 -8.87 1.17
CA MET A 310 -21.65 -8.84 2.56
C MET A 310 -22.82 -7.84 2.73
N GLY A 311 -22.75 -6.69 2.05
CA GLY A 311 -23.84 -5.72 2.01
C GLY A 311 -25.14 -6.30 1.43
N LYS A 312 -25.05 -7.22 0.47
CA LYS A 312 -26.19 -7.97 -0.09
C LYS A 312 -26.53 -9.26 0.68
N HIS A 313 -25.84 -9.56 1.76
CA HIS A 313 -25.97 -10.81 2.52
C HIS A 313 -25.70 -12.09 1.71
N ASP A 314 -24.93 -11.99 0.59
CA ASP A 314 -24.58 -13.13 -0.25
C ASP A 314 -23.26 -13.77 0.21
N ILE A 315 -23.33 -14.52 1.31
CA ILE A 315 -22.18 -15.19 1.92
C ILE A 315 -21.63 -16.28 1.02
N ASP A 316 -22.49 -17.00 0.30
CA ASP A 316 -22.09 -18.09 -0.59
C ASP A 316 -21.18 -17.55 -1.72
N ARG A 317 -21.55 -16.39 -2.24
CA ARG A 317 -20.74 -15.70 -3.26
C ARG A 317 -19.41 -15.23 -2.70
N VAL A 318 -19.32 -14.76 -1.45
CA VAL A 318 -18.05 -14.44 -0.78
C VAL A 318 -17.15 -15.68 -0.68
N CYS A 319 -17.71 -16.80 -0.24
CA CYS A 319 -16.97 -18.07 -0.13
C CYS A 319 -16.47 -18.57 -1.50
N GLN A 320 -17.30 -18.44 -2.54
CA GLN A 320 -16.92 -18.78 -3.91
C GLN A 320 -15.79 -17.88 -4.40
N GLY A 321 -15.90 -16.55 -4.21
CA GLY A 321 -14.88 -15.58 -4.61
C GLY A 321 -13.52 -15.86 -3.96
N LEU A 322 -13.49 -16.18 -2.66
CA LEU A 322 -12.27 -16.59 -1.97
C LEU A 322 -11.67 -17.87 -2.59
N ARG A 323 -12.49 -18.91 -2.76
CA ARG A 323 -12.03 -20.20 -3.31
C ARG A 323 -11.44 -20.06 -4.71
N ASP A 324 -12.14 -19.32 -5.57
CA ASP A 324 -11.72 -19.13 -6.96
C ASP A 324 -10.46 -18.25 -7.04
N SER A 325 -10.39 -17.19 -6.22
CA SER A 325 -9.20 -16.33 -6.13
C SER A 325 -7.98 -17.08 -5.58
N LEU A 326 -8.15 -17.93 -4.57
CA LEU A 326 -7.06 -18.75 -4.03
C LEU A 326 -6.49 -19.71 -5.09
N LYS A 327 -7.37 -20.42 -5.83
CA LYS A 327 -6.92 -21.31 -6.90
C LYS A 327 -6.11 -20.55 -7.95
N ALA A 328 -6.64 -19.40 -8.41
CA ALA A 328 -5.95 -18.58 -9.40
C ALA A 328 -4.62 -18.03 -8.88
N LEU A 329 -4.59 -17.50 -7.66
CA LEU A 329 -3.37 -16.99 -7.03
C LEU A 329 -2.33 -18.09 -6.82
N CYS A 330 -2.73 -19.29 -6.40
CA CYS A 330 -1.80 -20.43 -6.28
C CYS A 330 -1.13 -20.76 -7.63
N VAL A 331 -1.89 -20.77 -8.72
CA VAL A 331 -1.34 -20.97 -10.07
C VAL A 331 -0.40 -19.84 -10.47
N ILE A 332 -0.82 -18.60 -10.27
CA ILE A 332 -0.01 -17.41 -10.58
C ILE A 332 1.27 -17.41 -9.76
N CYS A 333 1.19 -17.65 -8.45
CA CYS A 333 2.36 -17.70 -7.57
C CYS A 333 3.31 -18.86 -7.94
N LEU A 334 2.78 -20.00 -8.36
CA LEU A 334 3.61 -21.10 -8.85
C LEU A 334 4.37 -20.72 -10.12
N VAL A 335 3.69 -20.09 -11.08
CA VAL A 335 4.34 -19.57 -12.31
C VAL A 335 5.40 -18.52 -11.96
N LEU A 336 5.09 -17.60 -11.07
CA LEU A 336 6.04 -16.58 -10.58
C LEU A 336 7.22 -17.24 -9.86
N ALA A 337 6.98 -18.24 -9.00
CA ALA A 337 8.03 -19.00 -8.31
C ALA A 337 9.00 -19.64 -9.29
N VAL A 338 8.46 -20.34 -10.30
CA VAL A 338 9.28 -21.00 -11.35
C VAL A 338 10.05 -19.94 -12.16
N THR A 339 9.40 -18.86 -12.55
CA THR A 339 10.03 -17.78 -13.32
C THR A 339 11.15 -17.10 -12.53
N VAL A 340 10.88 -16.72 -11.28
CA VAL A 340 11.88 -16.09 -10.38
C VAL A 340 13.01 -17.06 -10.11
N PHE A 341 12.73 -18.34 -9.84
CA PHE A 341 13.75 -19.37 -9.62
C PHE A 341 14.64 -19.57 -10.84
N ALA A 342 14.06 -19.67 -12.04
CA ALA A 342 14.80 -19.86 -13.28
C ALA A 342 15.68 -18.63 -13.64
N SER A 343 15.16 -17.43 -13.39
CA SER A 343 15.81 -16.16 -13.75
C SER A 343 16.53 -15.45 -12.60
N ARG A 344 16.66 -16.09 -11.40
CA ARG A 344 17.13 -15.43 -10.17
C ARG A 344 18.48 -14.70 -10.31
N ARG A 345 19.45 -15.32 -11.00
CA ARG A 345 20.76 -14.68 -11.24
C ARG A 345 20.66 -13.50 -12.20
N LEU A 346 19.87 -13.65 -13.27
CA LEU A 346 19.62 -12.58 -14.25
C LEU A 346 18.89 -11.39 -13.60
N LEU A 347 17.89 -11.65 -12.75
CA LEU A 347 17.17 -10.60 -12.04
C LEU A 347 18.08 -9.83 -11.08
N LEU A 348 19.00 -10.53 -10.39
CA LEU A 348 19.95 -9.90 -9.49
C LEU A 348 21.02 -9.11 -10.24
N SER A 349 21.45 -9.56 -11.42
CA SER A 349 22.43 -8.84 -12.23
C SER A 349 21.92 -7.51 -12.81
N ILE A 350 20.61 -7.23 -12.70
CA ILE A 350 20.06 -5.89 -12.99
C ILE A 350 20.49 -4.86 -11.92
N PHE A 351 20.72 -5.31 -10.70
CA PHE A 351 21.02 -4.45 -9.55
C PHE A 351 22.45 -4.57 -9.04
N LEU A 352 23.13 -5.67 -9.33
CA LEU A 352 24.47 -6.03 -8.85
C LEU A 352 25.35 -6.37 -10.05
N ASP A 353 26.61 -5.93 -10.02
CA ASP A 353 27.57 -6.24 -11.08
C ASP A 353 28.09 -7.69 -10.92
N PRO A 354 27.89 -8.57 -11.92
CA PRO A 354 28.38 -9.94 -11.85
C PRO A 354 29.91 -10.08 -11.69
N ALA A 355 30.69 -9.07 -12.08
CA ALA A 355 32.14 -9.09 -11.97
C ALA A 355 32.65 -8.80 -10.55
N THR A 356 31.97 -7.89 -9.83
CA THR A 356 32.38 -7.43 -8.49
C THR A 356 31.57 -8.05 -7.37
N ASP A 357 30.28 -8.35 -7.60
CA ASP A 357 29.31 -8.73 -6.58
C ASP A 357 28.87 -10.19 -6.65
N ALA A 358 29.70 -11.07 -7.22
CA ALA A 358 29.38 -12.49 -7.42
C ALA A 358 28.90 -13.20 -6.14
N ALA A 359 29.49 -12.88 -4.97
CA ALA A 359 29.08 -13.43 -3.68
C ALA A 359 27.66 -12.94 -3.26
N SER A 360 27.37 -11.66 -3.46
CA SER A 360 26.04 -11.08 -3.18
C SER A 360 24.97 -11.67 -4.09
N ILE A 361 25.31 -11.89 -5.38
CA ILE A 361 24.41 -12.54 -6.34
C ILE A 361 24.12 -13.99 -5.94
N ALA A 362 25.13 -14.74 -5.46
CA ALA A 362 24.94 -16.10 -4.99
C ALA A 362 24.00 -16.14 -3.78
N GLN A 363 24.26 -15.34 -2.75
CA GLN A 363 23.38 -15.26 -1.56
C GLN A 363 21.97 -14.77 -1.91
N GLY A 364 21.83 -13.77 -2.79
CA GLY A 364 20.54 -13.27 -3.24
C GLY A 364 19.77 -14.30 -4.05
N ALA A 365 20.46 -15.15 -4.84
CA ALA A 365 19.84 -16.24 -5.60
C ALA A 365 19.25 -17.32 -4.66
N ASP A 366 19.94 -17.62 -3.56
CA ASP A 366 19.43 -18.53 -2.53
C ASP A 366 18.18 -17.93 -1.86
N PHE A 367 18.21 -16.65 -1.50
CA PHE A 367 17.04 -15.96 -0.93
C PHE A 367 15.84 -15.93 -1.89
N LEU A 368 16.05 -15.57 -3.16
CA LEU A 368 14.98 -15.59 -4.16
C LEU A 368 14.38 -16.98 -4.35
N SER A 369 15.18 -18.02 -4.21
CA SER A 369 14.71 -19.41 -4.29
C SER A 369 13.74 -19.74 -3.14
N VAL A 370 14.03 -19.25 -1.93
CA VAL A 370 13.13 -19.40 -0.77
C VAL A 370 11.86 -18.55 -0.94
N MET A 371 12.02 -17.30 -1.37
CA MET A 371 10.90 -16.35 -1.53
C MET A 371 9.92 -16.80 -2.62
N GLY A 372 10.40 -17.39 -3.71
CA GLY A 372 9.54 -17.88 -4.78
C GLY A 372 8.42 -18.82 -4.27
N PHE A 373 8.74 -19.76 -3.43
CA PHE A 373 7.73 -20.67 -2.82
C PHE A 373 6.92 -19.98 -1.71
N ALA A 374 7.50 -19.01 -1.01
CA ALA A 374 6.83 -18.26 0.05
C ALA A 374 5.66 -17.41 -0.46
N TYR A 375 5.65 -16.99 -1.73
CA TYR A 375 4.53 -16.23 -2.30
C TYR A 375 3.19 -16.97 -2.25
N ILE A 376 3.18 -18.30 -2.28
CA ILE A 376 1.96 -19.09 -2.12
C ILE A 376 1.40 -18.90 -0.70
N ILE A 377 2.27 -18.92 0.32
CA ILE A 377 1.88 -18.69 1.71
C ILE A 377 1.35 -17.27 1.87
N ALA A 378 2.03 -16.28 1.30
CA ALA A 378 1.59 -14.89 1.29
C ALA A 378 0.22 -14.72 0.61
N ALA A 379 -0.03 -15.43 -0.50
CA ALA A 379 -1.31 -15.39 -1.21
C ALA A 379 -2.45 -15.95 -0.34
N VAL A 380 -2.23 -17.06 0.34
CA VAL A 380 -3.22 -17.64 1.27
C VAL A 380 -3.48 -16.66 2.41
N MET A 381 -2.43 -16.20 3.11
CA MET A 381 -2.56 -15.28 4.23
C MET A 381 -3.31 -14.00 3.85
N ASN A 382 -2.89 -13.32 2.76
CA ASN A 382 -3.51 -12.06 2.32
C ASN A 382 -4.96 -12.25 1.86
N SER A 383 -5.29 -13.37 1.19
CA SER A 383 -6.65 -13.63 0.74
C SER A 383 -7.63 -13.80 1.90
N TYR A 384 -7.30 -14.64 2.89
CA TYR A 384 -8.14 -14.80 4.08
C TYR A 384 -8.24 -13.49 4.89
N LEU A 385 -7.11 -12.79 5.07
CA LEU A 385 -7.07 -11.54 5.80
C LEU A 385 -7.97 -10.47 5.17
N ASN A 386 -7.94 -10.34 3.84
CA ASN A 386 -8.73 -9.35 3.12
C ASN A 386 -10.22 -9.73 3.04
N VAL A 387 -10.59 -11.01 3.00
CA VAL A 387 -11.99 -11.43 3.16
C VAL A 387 -12.51 -11.06 4.54
N LEU A 388 -11.77 -11.37 5.61
CA LEU A 388 -12.18 -11.01 6.97
C LEU A 388 -12.29 -9.48 7.14
N ARG A 389 -11.35 -8.73 6.56
CA ARG A 389 -11.40 -7.26 6.54
C ARG A 389 -12.65 -6.77 5.80
N GLY A 390 -12.93 -7.27 4.60
CA GLY A 390 -14.11 -6.92 3.80
C GLY A 390 -15.42 -7.26 4.49
N ALA A 391 -15.45 -8.35 5.26
CA ALA A 391 -16.59 -8.74 6.10
C ALA A 391 -16.76 -7.87 7.36
N GLY A 392 -15.79 -7.01 7.69
CA GLY A 392 -15.87 -6.14 8.86
C GLY A 392 -15.11 -6.62 10.09
N ASP A 393 -14.41 -7.76 10.02
CA ASP A 393 -13.59 -8.29 11.13
C ASP A 393 -12.15 -7.76 11.06
N VAL A 394 -12.01 -6.42 11.12
CA VAL A 394 -10.72 -5.71 10.93
C VAL A 394 -9.71 -5.93 12.06
N ASN A 395 -10.16 -6.26 13.27
CA ASN A 395 -9.27 -6.50 14.39
C ASN A 395 -8.36 -7.71 14.17
N VAL A 396 -8.83 -8.70 13.41
CA VAL A 396 -8.02 -9.87 13.01
C VAL A 396 -6.79 -9.43 12.22
N SER A 397 -6.91 -8.40 11.39
CA SER A 397 -5.79 -7.86 10.62
C SER A 397 -4.69 -7.29 11.51
N LEU A 398 -5.07 -6.56 12.56
CA LEU A 398 -4.10 -6.02 13.52
C LEU A 398 -3.40 -7.15 14.29
N VAL A 399 -4.18 -8.10 14.82
CA VAL A 399 -3.62 -9.23 15.59
C VAL A 399 -2.71 -10.09 14.72
N ALA A 400 -3.11 -10.40 13.48
CA ALA A 400 -2.28 -11.14 12.55
C ALA A 400 -0.99 -10.38 12.19
N GLY A 401 -1.06 -9.05 11.98
CA GLY A 401 0.12 -8.23 11.70
C GLY A 401 1.10 -8.16 12.88
N LEU A 402 0.60 -8.01 14.11
CA LEU A 402 1.44 -8.06 15.33
C LEU A 402 2.11 -9.42 15.48
N PHE A 403 1.37 -10.49 15.26
CA PHE A 403 1.88 -11.85 15.36
C PHE A 403 2.93 -12.13 14.27
N GLU A 404 2.67 -11.71 13.02
CA GLU A 404 3.62 -11.82 11.91
C GLU A 404 4.92 -11.06 12.20
N MET A 405 4.81 -9.81 12.68
CA MET A 405 5.99 -9.01 13.03
C MET A 405 6.79 -9.66 14.15
N GLY A 406 6.12 -10.09 15.24
CA GLY A 406 6.77 -10.77 16.36
C GLY A 406 7.43 -12.08 15.95
N ALA A 407 6.74 -12.88 15.12
CA ALA A 407 7.29 -14.13 14.58
C ALA A 407 8.48 -13.88 13.66
N ARG A 408 8.43 -12.84 12.79
CA ARG A 408 9.54 -12.47 11.91
C ARG A 408 10.79 -12.11 12.71
N LEU A 409 10.63 -11.29 13.73
CA LEU A 409 11.75 -10.91 14.61
C LEU A 409 12.28 -12.11 15.40
N ALA A 410 11.39 -12.92 15.96
CA ALA A 410 11.77 -14.12 16.72
C ALA A 410 12.54 -15.12 15.83
N PHE A 411 12.01 -15.46 14.65
CA PHE A 411 12.69 -16.38 13.73
C PHE A 411 14.02 -15.81 13.24
N ALA A 412 14.10 -14.53 12.86
CA ALA A 412 15.35 -13.93 12.46
C ALA A 412 16.40 -13.98 13.58
N SER A 413 16.01 -13.62 14.81
CA SER A 413 16.93 -13.61 15.98
C SER A 413 17.34 -15.00 16.45
N LEU A 414 16.43 -15.99 16.37
CA LEU A 414 16.69 -17.35 16.84
C LEU A 414 17.45 -18.17 15.78
N LEU A 415 17.11 -18.02 14.50
CA LEU A 415 17.72 -18.84 13.45
C LEU A 415 19.04 -18.29 12.94
N ALA A 416 19.23 -16.96 12.94
CA ALA A 416 20.45 -16.35 12.41
C ALA A 416 21.74 -16.81 13.15
N PRO A 417 21.78 -16.98 14.49
CA PRO A 417 22.96 -17.51 15.17
C PRO A 417 23.32 -18.94 14.80
N HIS A 418 22.34 -19.79 14.42
CA HIS A 418 22.53 -21.20 14.14
C HIS A 418 22.69 -21.51 12.66
N LEU A 419 21.95 -20.80 11.79
CA LEU A 419 21.90 -21.04 10.35
C LEU A 419 22.58 -19.92 9.54
N GLY A 420 23.15 -18.93 10.20
CA GLY A 420 23.76 -17.79 9.52
C GLY A 420 22.73 -17.04 8.66
N VAL A 421 23.13 -16.68 7.46
CA VAL A 421 22.30 -15.94 6.49
C VAL A 421 20.99 -16.66 6.14
N TRP A 422 21.01 -18.01 6.10
CA TRP A 422 19.81 -18.81 5.86
C TRP A 422 18.73 -18.62 6.91
N GLY A 423 19.13 -18.34 8.16
CA GLY A 423 18.17 -18.04 9.24
C GLY A 423 17.36 -16.76 8.95
N ILE A 424 17.99 -15.77 8.30
CA ILE A 424 17.31 -14.54 7.88
C ILE A 424 16.38 -14.81 6.70
N TRP A 425 16.84 -15.59 5.70
CA TRP A 425 16.04 -15.93 4.53
C TRP A 425 14.77 -16.71 4.88
N LEU A 426 14.84 -17.60 5.84
CA LEU A 426 13.71 -18.40 6.32
C LEU A 426 12.76 -17.63 7.24
N ALA A 427 13.21 -16.55 7.89
CA ALA A 427 12.39 -15.78 8.83
C ALA A 427 11.13 -15.19 8.17
N THR A 428 11.21 -14.70 6.92
CA THR A 428 10.06 -14.13 6.20
C THR A 428 9.00 -15.19 5.85
N PRO A 429 9.30 -16.31 5.19
CA PRO A 429 8.32 -17.37 4.94
C PRO A 429 7.69 -17.94 6.20
N LEU A 430 8.49 -18.17 7.25
CA LEU A 430 8.00 -18.68 8.52
C LEU A 430 7.09 -17.68 9.23
N SER A 431 7.39 -16.38 9.15
CA SER A 431 6.50 -15.35 9.68
C SER A 431 5.17 -15.29 8.95
N TRP A 432 5.16 -15.40 7.61
CA TRP A 432 3.93 -15.47 6.83
C TRP A 432 3.13 -16.74 7.13
N ALA A 433 3.79 -17.91 7.27
CA ALA A 433 3.13 -19.14 7.66
C ALA A 433 2.49 -19.03 9.05
N SER A 434 3.21 -18.46 10.01
CA SER A 434 2.69 -18.20 11.35
C SER A 434 1.53 -17.21 11.34
N GLY A 435 1.68 -16.08 10.63
CA GLY A 435 0.65 -15.06 10.47
C GLY A 435 -0.61 -15.55 9.75
N CYS A 436 -0.48 -16.60 8.90
CA CYS A 436 -1.59 -17.22 8.18
C CYS A 436 -2.54 -17.99 9.11
N ILE A 437 -2.06 -18.50 10.23
CA ILE A 437 -2.86 -19.33 11.16
C ILE A 437 -4.07 -18.55 11.66
N ILE A 438 -3.87 -17.30 12.09
CA ILE A 438 -4.91 -16.48 12.70
C ILE A 438 -6.09 -16.24 11.75
N PRO A 439 -5.89 -15.69 10.53
CA PRO A 439 -7.01 -15.42 9.62
C PRO A 439 -7.66 -16.72 9.10
N VAL A 440 -6.92 -17.80 8.92
CA VAL A 440 -7.48 -19.09 8.48
C VAL A 440 -8.38 -19.67 9.57
N VAL A 441 -7.90 -19.78 10.80
CA VAL A 441 -8.71 -20.27 11.94
C VAL A 441 -9.95 -19.40 12.13
N ARG A 442 -9.80 -18.09 12.05
CA ARG A 442 -10.92 -17.15 12.18
C ARG A 442 -11.95 -17.30 11.05
N TYR A 443 -11.52 -17.54 9.84
CA TYR A 443 -12.42 -17.79 8.72
C TYR A 443 -13.27 -19.05 8.94
N TYR A 444 -12.62 -20.16 9.32
CA TYR A 444 -13.32 -21.43 9.54
C TYR A 444 -14.19 -21.45 10.82
N SER A 445 -13.97 -20.54 11.77
CA SER A 445 -14.89 -20.35 12.91
C SER A 445 -16.26 -19.81 12.50
N LYS A 446 -16.40 -19.29 11.27
CA LYS A 446 -17.63 -18.70 10.70
C LYS A 446 -18.21 -17.51 11.48
N GLU A 447 -17.52 -17.01 12.50
CA GLU A 447 -18.01 -15.87 13.29
C GLU A 447 -17.97 -14.53 12.51
N TRP A 448 -17.12 -14.43 11.50
CA TRP A 448 -17.07 -13.27 10.60
C TRP A 448 -18.38 -13.09 9.82
N MET A 449 -19.13 -14.18 9.57
CA MET A 449 -20.41 -14.15 8.85
C MET A 449 -21.49 -13.37 9.62
N LYS A 450 -21.32 -13.23 10.95
CA LYS A 450 -22.25 -12.51 11.84
C LYS A 450 -21.88 -11.03 12.01
N ARG A 451 -20.80 -10.56 11.41
CA ARG A 451 -20.23 -9.21 11.63
C ARG A 451 -20.56 -8.23 10.50
N THR A 452 -21.71 -8.39 9.87
CA THR A 452 -22.18 -7.36 8.93
C THR A 452 -22.45 -6.05 9.67
N LEU A 453 -22.15 -4.93 9.03
CA LEU A 453 -22.48 -3.59 9.54
C LEU A 453 -23.95 -3.20 9.27
N ILE A 454 -24.66 -4.08 8.59
CA ILE A 454 -25.97 -3.83 8.01
C ILE A 454 -26.97 -4.83 8.54
#